data_831018eff97bd9ba83fe0e3bfb138744
#
_entry.id   831018eff97bd9ba83fe0e3bfb138744
#
_cell.length_a   1.000
_cell.length_b   1.000
_cell.length_c   1.000
_cell.angle_alpha   90.00
_cell.angle_beta   90.00
_cell.angle_gamma   90.00
#
_symmetry.space_group_name_H-M   'P 1'
#
loop_
_entity.id
_entity.type
_entity.pdbx_description
1 polymer ?
#
loop_
_entity_poly.entity_id
_entity_poly.type
_entity_poly.pdbx_seq_one_letter_code
_entity_poly.pdbx_strand_id
1 'polypeptide(L)'
;DKSLFDPIIKEHHIHVIFDEDILNLTMACSQEKEITLPGNILQQVTKSEFWRLGLCKNFVMIDSDSFFIRDFFIYDFLWDEETPYTIINEGRHQREWAARAGHSKFLHQYTELRDNSRKLFSRKTINFDFAPTPCIHSSKVWQALYETYAKPQGKSFYDQIIEFPCETQWYGEFLLSNPVIRLIPREPLFKVWGFQ
;
A
#
# COMPACT_ATOMS: atom_id res chain seq x y z
N ASP A 1 0.83 4.94 -24.43
CA ASP A 1 1.10 4.13 -25.62
C ASP A 1 1.90 2.89 -25.19
N LYS A 2 1.29 1.69 -25.35
CA LYS A 2 1.88 0.40 -24.98
C LYS A 2 3.21 0.13 -25.66
N SER A 3 3.36 0.60 -26.90
CA SER A 3 4.55 0.36 -27.71
C SER A 3 5.85 0.98 -27.16
N LEU A 4 5.73 1.98 -26.29
CA LEU A 4 6.90 2.60 -25.62
C LEU A 4 7.63 1.62 -24.69
N PHE A 5 6.93 0.62 -24.18
CA PHE A 5 7.49 -0.37 -23.26
C PHE A 5 8.02 -1.64 -23.95
N ASP A 6 7.70 -1.84 -25.25
CA ASP A 6 8.07 -3.05 -25.99
C ASP A 6 9.58 -3.40 -25.92
N PRO A 7 10.51 -2.45 -26.06
CA PRO A 7 11.94 -2.76 -25.96
C PRO A 7 12.32 -3.29 -24.56
N ILE A 8 11.82 -2.64 -23.51
CA ILE A 8 12.11 -2.98 -22.11
C ILE A 8 11.47 -4.35 -21.77
N ILE A 9 10.23 -4.59 -22.22
CA ILE A 9 9.53 -5.85 -22.02
C ILE A 9 10.32 -7.01 -22.63
N LYS A 10 10.81 -6.86 -23.85
CA LYS A 10 11.57 -7.90 -24.56
C LYS A 10 12.91 -8.19 -23.93
N GLU A 11 13.61 -7.14 -23.51
CA GLU A 11 14.96 -7.26 -22.94
C GLU A 11 14.95 -7.86 -21.53
N HIS A 12 13.97 -7.45 -20.70
CA HIS A 12 13.98 -7.76 -19.27
C HIS A 12 12.86 -8.70 -18.82
N HIS A 13 12.08 -9.24 -19.74
CA HIS A 13 10.94 -10.13 -19.45
C HIS A 13 9.95 -9.53 -18.45
N ILE A 14 9.71 -8.22 -18.54
CA ILE A 14 8.80 -7.48 -17.67
C ILE A 14 7.37 -7.67 -18.15
N HIS A 15 6.46 -7.92 -17.23
CA HIS A 15 5.04 -7.94 -17.49
C HIS A 15 4.44 -6.55 -17.21
N VAL A 16 3.96 -5.88 -18.24
CA VAL A 16 3.29 -4.56 -18.11
C VAL A 16 1.80 -4.77 -17.92
N ILE A 17 1.28 -4.24 -16.84
CA ILE A 17 -0.13 -4.19 -16.47
C ILE A 17 -0.55 -2.73 -16.46
N PHE A 18 -1.65 -2.39 -17.08
CA PHE A 18 -2.14 -1.01 -17.10
C PHE A 18 -3.12 -0.78 -15.96
N ASP A 19 -3.18 0.46 -15.48
CA ASP A 19 -4.11 0.86 -14.43
C ASP A 19 -5.55 0.53 -14.82
N GLU A 20 -5.91 0.68 -16.10
CA GLU A 20 -7.24 0.37 -16.61
C GLU A 20 -7.59 -1.12 -16.45
N ASP A 21 -6.63 -2.02 -16.60
CA ASP A 21 -6.85 -3.46 -16.42
C ASP A 21 -7.22 -3.78 -14.96
N ILE A 22 -6.59 -3.10 -14.00
CA ILE A 22 -6.88 -3.26 -12.57
C ILE A 22 -8.19 -2.56 -12.20
N LEU A 23 -8.41 -1.34 -12.71
CA LEU A 23 -9.61 -0.56 -12.43
C LEU A 23 -10.88 -1.24 -12.95
N ASN A 24 -10.81 -1.90 -14.09
CA ASN A 24 -11.94 -2.68 -14.63
C ASN A 24 -12.39 -3.79 -13.66
N LEU A 25 -11.47 -4.40 -12.90
CA LEU A 25 -11.80 -5.38 -11.87
C LEU A 25 -12.49 -4.71 -10.66
N THR A 26 -12.07 -3.52 -10.30
CA THR A 26 -12.68 -2.71 -9.23
C THR A 26 -14.07 -2.24 -9.62
N MET A 27 -14.22 -1.72 -10.84
CA MET A 27 -15.50 -1.22 -11.35
C MET A 27 -16.57 -2.31 -11.48
N ALA A 28 -16.18 -3.55 -11.75
CA ALA A 28 -17.10 -4.68 -11.73
C ALA A 28 -17.74 -4.89 -10.35
N CYS A 29 -17.12 -4.33 -9.30
CA CYS A 29 -17.58 -4.40 -7.90
C CYS A 29 -18.20 -3.07 -7.40
N SER A 30 -18.05 -1.96 -8.15
CA SER A 30 -18.52 -0.62 -7.80
C SER A 30 -19.78 -0.22 -8.58
N GLN A 31 -20.58 0.68 -8.02
CA GLN A 31 -21.76 1.24 -8.70
C GLN A 31 -21.42 2.45 -9.60
N GLU A 32 -20.20 2.94 -9.54
CA GLU A 32 -19.77 4.12 -10.32
C GLU A 32 -19.25 3.73 -11.71
N LYS A 33 -19.67 4.47 -12.73
CA LYS A 33 -19.45 4.13 -14.14
C LYS A 33 -18.26 4.82 -14.80
N GLU A 34 -17.69 5.85 -14.18
CA GLU A 34 -16.59 6.62 -14.77
C GLU A 34 -15.67 7.15 -13.67
N ILE A 35 -14.41 6.74 -13.71
CA ILE A 35 -13.43 7.10 -12.68
C ILE A 35 -12.41 8.07 -13.28
N THR A 36 -12.53 9.35 -12.92
CA THR A 36 -11.44 10.31 -13.12
C THR A 36 -10.87 10.68 -11.77
N LEU A 37 -9.73 10.08 -11.41
CA LEU A 37 -9.05 10.32 -10.14
C LEU A 37 -7.76 11.13 -10.32
N PRO A 38 -7.39 11.96 -9.33
CA PRO A 38 -6.02 12.47 -9.24
C PRO A 38 -5.01 11.31 -9.23
N GLY A 39 -3.89 11.46 -9.92
CA GLY A 39 -2.92 10.37 -10.11
C GLY A 39 -2.42 9.72 -8.81
N ASN A 40 -2.26 10.50 -7.74
CA ASN A 40 -1.88 10.00 -6.43
C ASN A 40 -2.96 9.12 -5.76
N ILE A 41 -4.23 9.36 -6.03
CA ILE A 41 -5.35 8.54 -5.54
C ILE A 41 -5.47 7.29 -6.41
N LEU A 42 -5.40 7.46 -7.74
CA LEU A 42 -5.42 6.35 -8.69
C LEU A 42 -4.34 5.31 -8.36
N GLN A 43 -3.12 5.75 -8.10
CA GLN A 43 -2.01 4.87 -7.70
C GLN A 43 -2.35 4.03 -6.45
N GLN A 44 -2.98 4.63 -5.45
CA GLN A 44 -3.35 3.93 -4.22
C GLN A 44 -4.47 2.91 -4.46
N VAL A 45 -5.46 3.24 -5.28
CA VAL A 45 -6.51 2.29 -5.70
C VAL A 45 -5.89 1.12 -6.45
N THR A 46 -5.03 1.39 -7.44
CA THR A 46 -4.34 0.37 -8.23
C THR A 46 -3.53 -0.57 -7.33
N LYS A 47 -2.76 -0.03 -6.39
CA LYS A 47 -1.99 -0.81 -5.39
C LYS A 47 -2.90 -1.69 -4.52
N SER A 48 -4.04 -1.16 -4.10
CA SER A 48 -5.01 -1.88 -3.23
C SER A 48 -5.74 -3.01 -3.95
N GLU A 49 -5.91 -2.91 -5.26
CA GLU A 49 -6.66 -3.87 -6.07
C GLU A 49 -5.78 -4.87 -6.85
N PHE A 50 -4.46 -4.68 -6.82
CA PHE A 50 -3.49 -5.54 -7.55
C PHE A 50 -3.66 -7.04 -7.25
N TRP A 51 -4.02 -7.41 -6.02
CA TRP A 51 -4.26 -8.80 -5.62
C TRP A 51 -5.32 -9.53 -6.46
N ARG A 52 -6.28 -8.78 -7.07
CA ARG A 52 -7.35 -9.36 -7.90
C ARG A 52 -6.84 -9.98 -9.19
N LEU A 53 -5.65 -9.60 -9.63
CA LEU A 53 -5.03 -10.22 -10.80
C LEU A 53 -4.61 -11.68 -10.56
N GLY A 54 -4.52 -12.11 -9.30
CA GLY A 54 -4.18 -13.50 -8.95
C GLY A 54 -2.76 -13.93 -9.34
N LEU A 55 -1.86 -12.98 -9.61
CA LEU A 55 -0.54 -13.25 -10.16
C LEU A 55 0.45 -13.80 -9.13
N CYS A 56 0.29 -13.44 -7.86
CA CYS A 56 1.22 -13.84 -6.80
C CYS A 56 0.57 -13.85 -5.42
N LYS A 57 1.17 -14.60 -4.50
CA LYS A 57 0.74 -14.64 -3.10
C LYS A 57 1.17 -13.39 -2.33
N ASN A 58 2.39 -12.95 -2.57
CA ASN A 58 3.01 -11.79 -1.95
C ASN A 58 3.67 -10.92 -3.02
N PHE A 59 3.69 -9.63 -2.83
CA PHE A 59 4.28 -8.69 -3.77
C PHE A 59 4.92 -7.50 -3.05
N VAL A 60 5.96 -6.94 -3.68
CA VAL A 60 6.62 -5.71 -3.21
C VAL A 60 6.11 -4.56 -4.05
N MET A 61 5.59 -3.53 -3.41
CA MET A 61 5.21 -2.28 -4.05
C MET A 61 6.40 -1.31 -4.00
N ILE A 62 6.81 -0.86 -5.17
CA ILE A 62 7.95 0.06 -5.34
C ILE A 62 7.44 1.27 -6.13
N ASP A 63 7.72 2.47 -5.66
CA ASP A 63 7.43 3.68 -6.40
C ASP A 63 8.45 3.85 -7.53
N SER A 64 8.03 4.42 -8.66
CA SER A 64 8.83 4.51 -9.88
C SER A 64 10.10 5.36 -9.75
N ASP A 65 10.19 6.19 -8.72
CA ASP A 65 11.34 7.02 -8.35
C ASP A 65 12.26 6.37 -7.30
N SER A 66 12.09 5.08 -7.06
CA SER A 66 12.90 4.28 -6.14
C SER A 66 14.01 3.54 -6.88
N PHE A 67 15.16 3.38 -6.24
CA PHE A 67 16.25 2.54 -6.74
C PHE A 67 16.95 1.80 -5.60
N PHE A 68 17.45 0.62 -5.91
CA PHE A 68 18.22 -0.18 -4.97
C PHE A 68 19.68 0.28 -4.99
N ILE A 69 20.26 0.46 -3.81
CA ILE A 69 21.67 0.86 -3.63
C ILE A 69 22.58 -0.32 -3.28
N ARG A 70 22.02 -1.51 -3.18
CA ARG A 70 22.72 -2.78 -2.93
C ARG A 70 21.91 -3.92 -3.52
N ASP A 71 22.55 -5.08 -3.68
CA ASP A 71 21.87 -6.31 -4.03
C ASP A 71 20.78 -6.66 -3.00
N PHE A 72 19.70 -7.23 -3.48
CA PHE A 72 18.60 -7.70 -2.66
C PHE A 72 18.21 -9.11 -3.10
N PHE A 73 17.62 -9.84 -2.17
CA PHE A 73 17.22 -11.22 -2.34
C PHE A 73 15.81 -11.42 -1.83
N ILE A 74 15.17 -12.51 -2.22
CA ILE A 74 13.79 -12.80 -1.81
C ILE A 74 13.61 -12.85 -0.30
N TYR A 75 14.60 -13.35 0.44
CA TYR A 75 14.58 -13.39 1.91
C TYR A 75 14.75 -12.02 2.59
N ASP A 76 15.05 -10.97 1.82
CA ASP A 76 14.96 -9.59 2.34
C ASP A 76 13.50 -9.15 2.50
N PHE A 77 12.58 -9.79 1.78
CA PHE A 77 11.17 -9.45 1.73
C PHE A 77 10.26 -10.50 2.37
N LEU A 78 10.68 -11.77 2.35
CA LEU A 78 9.89 -12.88 2.86
C LEU A 78 10.61 -13.56 4.02
N TRP A 79 9.86 -13.88 5.07
CA TRP A 79 10.31 -14.76 6.16
C TRP A 79 10.36 -16.21 5.71
N ASP A 80 9.33 -16.63 4.99
CA ASP A 80 9.19 -17.93 4.31
C ASP A 80 8.32 -17.74 3.04
N GLU A 81 8.07 -18.81 2.29
CA GLU A 81 7.34 -18.76 1.01
C GLU A 81 5.91 -18.16 1.12
N GLU A 82 5.29 -18.20 2.29
CA GLU A 82 3.92 -17.76 2.52
C GLU A 82 3.85 -16.45 3.33
N THR A 83 4.91 -16.11 4.07
CA THR A 83 4.89 -15.06 5.08
C THR A 83 5.80 -13.90 4.69
N PRO A 84 5.25 -12.78 4.21
CA PRO A 84 6.03 -11.58 3.97
C PRO A 84 6.37 -10.88 5.31
N TYR A 85 7.47 -10.15 5.33
CA TYR A 85 7.70 -9.20 6.41
C TYR A 85 6.65 -8.09 6.36
N THR A 86 6.23 -7.64 7.51
CA THR A 86 5.35 -6.46 7.63
C THR A 86 6.20 -5.25 7.98
N ILE A 87 6.28 -4.29 7.07
CA ILE A 87 6.93 -3.00 7.36
C ILE A 87 6.06 -2.28 8.39
N ILE A 88 6.63 -2.00 9.54
CA ILE A 88 5.94 -1.33 10.65
C ILE A 88 6.94 -0.51 11.45
N ASN A 89 6.58 0.73 11.73
CA ASN A 89 7.39 1.65 12.53
C ASN A 89 6.51 2.66 13.27
N GLU A 90 7.09 3.47 14.14
CA GLU A 90 6.35 4.50 14.89
C GLU A 90 6.24 5.83 14.14
N GLY A 91 6.73 5.94 12.91
CA GLY A 91 6.73 7.19 12.13
C GLY A 91 7.57 8.31 12.75
N ARG A 92 8.59 7.98 13.53
CA ARG A 92 9.42 8.98 14.22
C ARG A 92 10.14 9.88 13.24
N HIS A 93 10.68 9.31 12.17
CA HIS A 93 11.46 10.05 11.18
C HIS A 93 10.64 11.17 10.51
N GLN A 94 9.42 10.86 10.05
CA GLN A 94 8.55 11.88 9.45
C GLN A 94 8.12 12.95 10.44
N ARG A 95 7.81 12.56 11.67
CA ARG A 95 7.42 13.51 12.74
C ARG A 95 8.57 14.43 13.11
N GLU A 96 9.77 13.90 13.30
CA GLU A 96 10.95 14.70 13.62
C GLU A 96 11.33 15.64 12.49
N TRP A 97 11.28 15.15 11.25
CA TRP A 97 11.51 15.99 10.09
C TRP A 97 10.49 17.14 10.00
N ALA A 98 9.20 16.83 10.10
CA ALA A 98 8.15 17.84 10.03
C ALA A 98 8.27 18.89 11.16
N ALA A 99 8.64 18.45 12.37
CA ALA A 99 8.86 19.33 13.50
C ALA A 99 10.06 20.26 13.26
N ARG A 100 11.19 19.72 12.78
CA ARG A 100 12.40 20.52 12.48
C ARG A 100 12.19 21.51 11.35
N ALA A 101 11.44 21.11 10.30
CA ALA A 101 11.15 21.95 9.15
C ALA A 101 9.98 22.94 9.38
N GLY A 102 9.35 22.93 10.56
CA GLY A 102 8.22 23.80 10.86
C GLY A 102 6.93 23.47 10.13
N HIS A 103 6.80 22.26 9.59
CA HIS A 103 5.63 21.80 8.83
C HIS A 103 4.49 21.32 9.75
N SER A 104 3.97 22.21 10.60
CA SER A 104 2.94 21.90 11.59
C SER A 104 1.65 21.34 10.98
N LYS A 105 1.23 21.87 9.82
CA LYS A 105 0.04 21.37 9.09
C LYS A 105 0.22 19.91 8.66
N PHE A 106 1.39 19.58 8.09
CA PHE A 106 1.70 18.20 7.73
C PHE A 106 1.70 17.28 8.95
N LEU A 107 2.34 17.70 10.04
CA LEU A 107 2.39 16.91 11.28
C LEU A 107 0.99 16.63 11.84
N HIS A 108 0.11 17.62 11.81
CA HIS A 108 -1.28 17.46 12.24
C HIS A 108 -2.02 16.44 11.36
N GLN A 109 -2.00 16.64 10.04
CA GLN A 109 -2.63 15.73 9.08
C GLN A 109 -2.09 14.30 9.18
N TYR A 110 -0.77 14.16 9.30
CA TYR A 110 -0.10 12.88 9.46
C TYR A 110 -0.56 12.13 10.73
N THR A 111 -0.70 12.84 11.84
CA THR A 111 -1.16 12.27 13.11
C THR A 111 -2.64 11.90 13.05
N GLU A 112 -3.47 12.79 12.53
CA GLU A 112 -4.91 12.60 12.39
C GLU A 112 -5.23 11.39 11.50
N LEU A 113 -4.52 11.24 10.38
CA LEU A 113 -4.67 10.11 9.46
C LEU A 113 -4.45 8.79 10.19
N ARG A 114 -3.39 8.68 11.01
CA ARG A 114 -3.09 7.45 11.76
C ARG A 114 -4.06 7.19 12.89
N ASP A 115 -4.50 8.22 13.58
CA ASP A 115 -5.53 8.09 14.60
C ASP A 115 -6.85 7.59 14.02
N ASN A 116 -7.24 8.09 12.85
CA ASN A 116 -8.47 7.70 12.19
C ASN A 116 -8.39 6.28 11.64
N SER A 117 -7.29 5.91 10.95
CA SER A 117 -7.11 4.54 10.45
C SER A 117 -7.12 3.51 11.58
N ARG A 118 -6.45 3.80 12.69
CA ARG A 118 -6.46 2.94 13.87
C ARG A 118 -7.87 2.74 14.43
N LYS A 119 -8.66 3.82 14.50
CA LYS A 119 -10.06 3.79 14.98
C LYS A 119 -10.97 2.96 14.08
N LEU A 120 -10.77 3.01 12.74
CA LEU A 120 -11.55 2.21 11.79
C LEU A 120 -11.55 0.72 12.15
N PHE A 121 -10.43 0.21 12.64
CA PHE A 121 -10.27 -1.19 13.07
C PHE A 121 -10.35 -1.37 14.59
N SER A 122 -10.91 -0.40 15.33
CA SER A 122 -11.14 -0.46 16.78
C SER A 122 -9.87 -0.72 17.61
N ARG A 123 -8.69 -0.44 17.08
CA ARG A 123 -7.43 -0.63 17.78
C ARG A 123 -7.20 0.47 18.83
N LYS A 124 -6.80 0.07 20.05
CA LYS A 124 -6.63 0.97 21.22
C LYS A 124 -5.17 1.24 21.59
N THR A 125 -4.22 0.65 20.87
CA THR A 125 -2.79 0.80 21.15
C THR A 125 -2.20 2.04 20.49
N ILE A 126 -0.88 2.18 20.47
CA ILE A 126 -0.18 3.30 19.81
C ILE A 126 -0.42 3.30 18.29
N ASN A 127 -0.20 4.44 17.67
CA ASN A 127 -0.22 4.58 16.22
C ASN A 127 1.05 3.98 15.62
N PHE A 128 0.86 3.26 14.52
CA PHE A 128 1.95 2.78 13.69
C PHE A 128 1.90 3.43 12.31
N ASP A 129 3.04 3.37 11.64
CA ASP A 129 3.23 3.70 10.24
C ASP A 129 3.65 2.44 9.50
N PHE A 130 3.05 2.21 8.32
CA PHE A 130 3.32 1.06 7.46
C PHE A 130 4.02 1.49 6.16
N ALA A 131 4.47 2.72 6.11
CA ALA A 131 5.27 3.34 5.07
C ALA A 131 6.71 3.59 5.58
N PRO A 132 7.67 4.01 4.74
CA PRO A 132 7.51 4.29 3.32
C PRO A 132 7.50 3.03 2.45
N THR A 133 7.09 3.18 1.19
CA THR A 133 7.36 2.21 0.14
C THR A 133 8.88 2.11 -0.10
N PRO A 134 9.41 0.95 -0.48
CA PRO A 134 8.72 -0.31 -0.80
C PRO A 134 8.08 -0.99 0.41
N CYS A 135 6.83 -1.40 0.21
CA CYS A 135 6.08 -2.20 1.17
C CYS A 135 5.90 -3.62 0.64
N ILE A 136 5.86 -4.60 1.54
CA ILE A 136 5.63 -5.99 1.18
C ILE A 136 4.21 -6.34 1.61
N HIS A 137 3.39 -6.74 0.65
CA HIS A 137 1.98 -7.04 0.89
C HIS A 137 1.63 -8.47 0.50
N SER A 138 0.69 -9.06 1.22
CA SER A 138 0.09 -10.34 0.89
C SER A 138 -1.26 -10.15 0.20
N SER A 139 -1.45 -10.82 -0.92
CA SER A 139 -2.75 -10.87 -1.61
C SER A 139 -3.86 -11.39 -0.70
N LYS A 140 -3.53 -12.36 0.18
CA LYS A 140 -4.47 -12.92 1.16
C LYS A 140 -4.99 -11.86 2.16
N VAL A 141 -4.15 -10.92 2.57
CA VAL A 141 -4.56 -9.84 3.50
C VAL A 141 -5.48 -8.86 2.80
N TRP A 142 -5.16 -8.45 1.58
CA TRP A 142 -6.03 -7.58 0.77
C TRP A 142 -7.38 -8.22 0.48
N GLN A 143 -7.37 -9.51 0.10
CA GLN A 143 -8.60 -10.26 -0.11
C GLN A 143 -9.45 -10.31 1.16
N ALA A 144 -8.85 -10.63 2.31
CA ALA A 144 -9.57 -10.69 3.58
C ALA A 144 -10.13 -9.31 3.98
N LEU A 145 -9.36 -8.23 3.81
CA LEU A 145 -9.81 -6.86 4.05
C LEU A 145 -11.03 -6.53 3.18
N TYR A 146 -10.99 -6.88 1.90
CA TYR A 146 -12.13 -6.69 1.01
C TYR A 146 -13.36 -7.48 1.49
N GLU A 147 -13.21 -8.79 1.69
CA GLU A 147 -14.34 -9.68 2.01
C GLU A 147 -14.97 -9.38 3.38
N THR A 148 -14.18 -8.97 4.36
CA THR A 148 -14.66 -8.76 5.73
C THR A 148 -15.02 -7.32 6.07
N TYR A 149 -14.47 -6.34 5.34
CA TYR A 149 -14.68 -4.94 5.65
C TYR A 149 -15.35 -4.16 4.50
N ALA A 150 -14.81 -4.16 3.29
CA ALA A 150 -15.33 -3.35 2.18
C ALA A 150 -16.65 -3.91 1.62
N LYS A 151 -16.63 -5.17 1.22
CA LYS A 151 -17.77 -5.84 0.59
C LYS A 151 -19.05 -5.86 1.44
N PRO A 152 -19.02 -6.10 2.77
CA PRO A 152 -20.24 -6.03 3.59
C PRO A 152 -20.88 -4.64 3.64
N GLN A 153 -20.11 -3.59 3.35
CA GLN A 153 -20.58 -2.20 3.27
C GLN A 153 -21.02 -1.83 1.85
N GLY A 154 -20.97 -2.74 0.89
CA GLY A 154 -21.21 -2.46 -0.53
C GLY A 154 -20.17 -1.56 -1.17
N LYS A 155 -18.97 -1.49 -0.59
CA LYS A 155 -17.84 -0.63 -1.02
C LYS A 155 -16.77 -1.45 -1.75
N SER A 156 -16.04 -0.77 -2.63
CA SER A 156 -14.78 -1.21 -3.21
C SER A 156 -13.59 -0.51 -2.52
N PHE A 157 -12.36 -0.86 -2.87
CA PHE A 157 -11.21 -0.07 -2.42
C PHE A 157 -11.17 1.32 -3.07
N TYR A 158 -11.77 1.49 -4.23
CA TYR A 158 -11.99 2.81 -4.79
C TYR A 158 -12.72 3.72 -3.80
N ASP A 159 -13.88 3.30 -3.30
CA ASP A 159 -14.68 4.07 -2.35
C ASP A 159 -13.89 4.35 -1.05
N GLN A 160 -13.18 3.34 -0.55
CA GLN A 160 -12.42 3.46 0.69
C GLN A 160 -11.21 4.38 0.58
N ILE A 161 -10.46 4.31 -0.53
CA ILE A 161 -9.29 5.17 -0.75
C ILE A 161 -9.70 6.62 -0.99
N ILE A 162 -10.85 6.87 -1.64
CA ILE A 162 -11.36 8.25 -1.75
C ILE A 162 -11.72 8.81 -0.37
N GLU A 163 -12.40 8.02 0.45
CA GLU A 163 -12.79 8.43 1.80
C GLU A 163 -11.57 8.62 2.72
N PHE A 164 -10.57 7.77 2.57
CA PHE A 164 -9.38 7.76 3.39
C PHE A 164 -8.14 7.33 2.58
N PRO A 165 -7.43 8.29 1.95
CA PRO A 165 -6.34 8.00 1.00
C PRO A 165 -5.04 7.61 1.72
N CYS A 166 -4.91 6.36 2.10
CA CYS A 166 -3.66 5.77 2.58
C CYS A 166 -3.72 4.23 2.55
N GLU A 167 -3.39 3.63 1.43
CA GLU A 167 -3.49 2.18 1.20
C GLU A 167 -2.63 1.37 2.18
N THR A 168 -1.46 1.87 2.53
CA THR A 168 -0.56 1.18 3.48
C THR A 168 -1.14 1.15 4.89
N GLN A 169 -1.85 2.20 5.30
CA GLN A 169 -2.54 2.24 6.59
C GLN A 169 -3.73 1.30 6.63
N TRP A 170 -4.53 1.23 5.55
CA TRP A 170 -5.60 0.26 5.43
C TRP A 170 -5.10 -1.17 5.62
N TYR A 171 -4.05 -1.54 4.88
CA TYR A 171 -3.44 -2.86 4.96
C TYR A 171 -2.90 -3.17 6.35
N GLY A 172 -2.07 -2.29 6.88
CA GLY A 172 -1.35 -2.52 8.13
C GLY A 172 -2.26 -2.55 9.36
N GLU A 173 -3.18 -1.58 9.48
CA GLU A 173 -4.13 -1.53 10.60
C GLU A 173 -5.10 -2.72 10.57
N PHE A 174 -5.54 -3.12 9.38
CA PHE A 174 -6.34 -4.34 9.23
C PHE A 174 -5.58 -5.58 9.70
N LEU A 175 -4.34 -5.77 9.22
CA LEU A 175 -3.52 -6.93 9.60
C LEU A 175 -3.22 -6.99 11.09
N LEU A 176 -3.00 -5.84 11.75
CA LEU A 176 -2.82 -5.78 13.21
C LEU A 176 -4.08 -6.16 13.98
N SER A 177 -5.24 -5.90 13.42
CA SER A 177 -6.53 -6.17 14.06
C SER A 177 -7.08 -7.54 13.72
N ASN A 178 -6.67 -8.11 12.59
CA ASN A 178 -7.16 -9.37 12.03
C ASN A 178 -5.98 -10.23 11.60
N PRO A 179 -5.54 -11.21 12.38
CA PRO A 179 -4.34 -12.00 12.10
C PRO A 179 -4.57 -13.00 10.95
N VAL A 180 -4.72 -12.49 9.73
CA VAL A 180 -4.95 -13.29 8.49
C VAL A 180 -3.71 -14.11 8.11
N ILE A 181 -2.55 -13.54 8.35
CA ILE A 181 -1.23 -14.18 8.19
C ILE A 181 -0.42 -13.95 9.46
N ARG A 182 0.67 -14.70 9.61
CA ARG A 182 1.64 -14.44 10.67
C ARG A 182 2.27 -13.06 10.46
N LEU A 183 2.23 -12.20 11.48
CA LEU A 183 2.85 -10.89 11.44
C LEU A 183 4.32 -11.01 11.86
N ILE A 184 5.23 -10.70 10.96
CA ILE A 184 6.68 -10.63 11.22
C ILE A 184 7.10 -9.17 11.00
N PRO A 185 7.24 -8.38 12.07
CA PRO A 185 7.53 -6.96 11.94
C PRO A 185 8.96 -6.74 11.44
N ARG A 186 9.12 -5.74 10.60
CA ARG A 186 10.42 -5.28 10.11
C ARG A 186 10.41 -3.76 9.96
N GLU A 187 11.54 -3.15 10.31
CA GLU A 187 11.77 -1.73 10.02
C GLU A 187 11.84 -1.49 8.50
N PRO A 188 11.51 -0.28 8.04
CA PRO A 188 11.58 0.07 6.63
C PRO A 188 12.95 -0.25 6.02
N LEU A 189 12.95 -0.90 4.87
CA LEU A 189 14.16 -1.25 4.11
C LEU A 189 14.76 -0.06 3.36
N PHE A 190 13.98 1.00 3.20
CA PHE A 190 14.29 2.15 2.36
C PHE A 190 14.21 3.45 3.15
N LYS A 191 14.95 4.46 2.67
CA LYS A 191 14.83 5.83 3.14
C LYS A 191 14.28 6.71 2.05
N VAL A 192 13.37 7.60 2.41
CA VAL A 192 12.87 8.65 1.53
C VAL A 192 13.79 9.86 1.63
N TRP A 193 14.31 10.34 0.50
CA TRP A 193 15.24 11.48 0.41
C TRP A 193 14.58 12.76 -0.11
N GLY A 194 13.29 12.85 -0.16
CA GLY A 194 12.58 13.98 -0.79
C GLY A 194 12.14 15.09 0.16
N PHE A 195 12.42 14.96 1.43
CA PHE A 195 12.00 15.94 2.43
C PHE A 195 13.20 16.80 2.91
N GLN A 196 13.86 17.47 1.97
CA GLN A 196 14.87 18.48 2.30
C GLN A 196 14.25 19.87 2.31
#